data_146f4fb18e7637f9816ab465f87b9ded
#
_entry.id   146f4fb18e7637f9816ab465f87b9ded
#
_cell.length_a   1.000
_cell.length_b   1.000
_cell.length_c   1.000
_cell.angle_alpha   90.00
_cell.angle_beta   90.00
_cell.angle_gamma   90.00
#
_symmetry.space_group_name_H-M   'P 1'
#
loop_
_entity.id
_entity.type
_entity.pdbx_description
1 polymer ?
#
loop_
_entity_poly.entity_id
_entity_poly.type
_entity_poly.pdbx_seq_one_letter_code
_entity_poly.pdbx_strand_id
1 'polypeptide(L)'
;MTKEEKHLLYDFLKGYPIRFLCQKIIDDYIADFYCHRARLIIELDGSQHYTKDGLLKDKILTEHTEKRDLTVLRIPNGEINHNFEGICRFIDGFVKESLRQPPADTSL
;
A
#
# COMPACT_ATOMS: atom_id res chain seq x y z
N MET A 1 -6.45 6.91 12.52
CA MET A 1 -5.11 6.51 12.05
C MET A 1 -4.21 6.10 13.18
N THR A 2 -3.44 5.05 12.99
CA THR A 2 -2.45 4.64 13.96
C THR A 2 -1.22 5.55 13.93
N LYS A 3 -0.36 5.43 14.93
CA LYS A 3 0.90 6.15 15.00
C LYS A 3 1.77 5.87 13.75
N GLU A 4 1.83 4.61 13.36
CA GLU A 4 2.62 4.19 12.21
C GLU A 4 2.06 4.75 10.90
N GLU A 5 0.75 4.75 10.75
CA GLU A 5 0.12 5.34 9.57
C GLU A 5 0.41 6.84 9.47
N LYS A 6 0.32 7.56 10.60
CA LYS A 6 0.63 8.98 10.63
C LYS A 6 2.08 9.24 10.27
N HIS A 7 2.99 8.41 10.79
CA HIS A 7 4.42 8.56 10.49
C HIS A 7 4.68 8.41 9.00
N LEU A 8 4.14 7.38 8.38
CA LEU A 8 4.33 7.16 6.95
C LEU A 8 3.72 8.28 6.12
N LEU A 9 2.52 8.72 6.49
CA LEU A 9 1.82 9.77 5.74
C LEU A 9 2.54 11.10 5.84
N TYR A 10 2.80 11.58 7.06
CA TYR A 10 3.29 12.94 7.24
C TYR A 10 4.77 13.09 6.97
N ASP A 11 5.56 12.05 7.21
CA ASP A 11 7.01 12.14 7.05
C ASP A 11 7.50 11.61 5.71
N PHE A 12 6.62 11.03 4.89
CA PHE A 12 7.02 10.53 3.58
C PHE A 12 5.96 10.75 2.49
N LEU A 13 4.79 10.14 2.62
CA LEU A 13 3.84 10.10 1.50
C LEU A 13 3.25 11.46 1.14
N LYS A 14 3.04 12.31 2.12
CA LYS A 14 2.43 13.62 1.88
C LYS A 14 3.30 14.51 1.00
N GLY A 15 4.63 14.40 1.13
CA GLY A 15 5.57 15.14 0.31
C GLY A 15 6.06 14.40 -0.92
N TYR A 16 5.57 13.19 -1.14
CA TYR A 16 6.02 12.37 -2.25
C TYR A 16 5.46 12.91 -3.58
N PRO A 17 6.27 12.92 -4.67
CA PRO A 17 5.82 13.54 -5.94
C PRO A 17 4.64 12.84 -6.60
N ILE A 18 4.46 11.54 -6.37
CA ILE A 18 3.31 10.81 -6.89
C ILE A 18 2.26 10.73 -5.79
N ARG A 19 1.02 11.05 -6.14
CA ARG A 19 -0.05 11.17 -5.16
C ARG A 19 -0.44 9.84 -4.52
N PHE A 20 -0.47 9.81 -3.19
CA PHE A 20 -1.06 8.73 -2.40
C PHE A 20 -2.29 9.25 -1.69
N LEU A 21 -3.35 8.44 -1.71
CA LEU A 21 -4.56 8.70 -0.94
C LEU A 21 -4.55 7.83 0.31
N CYS A 22 -4.97 8.35 1.44
CA CYS A 22 -5.08 7.57 2.66
C CYS A 22 -6.53 7.21 2.93
N GLN A 23 -6.75 6.05 3.53
CA GLN A 23 -8.07 5.54 3.88
C GLN A 23 -9.00 5.52 2.66
N LYS A 24 -8.50 5.00 1.54
CA LYS A 24 -9.26 4.94 0.29
C LYS A 24 -10.26 3.79 0.32
N ILE A 25 -11.52 4.10 0.06
CA ILE A 25 -12.56 3.07 -0.05
C ILE A 25 -12.53 2.48 -1.45
N ILE A 26 -12.35 1.16 -1.53
CA ILE A 26 -12.37 0.41 -2.77
C ILE A 26 -13.45 -0.67 -2.60
N ASP A 27 -14.60 -0.47 -3.22
CA ASP A 27 -15.79 -1.27 -2.99
C ASP A 27 -16.18 -1.23 -1.50
N ASP A 28 -16.15 -2.35 -0.80
CA ASP A 28 -16.44 -2.43 0.64
C ASP A 28 -15.18 -2.58 1.48
N TYR A 29 -14.01 -2.32 0.89
CA TYR A 29 -12.72 -2.43 1.55
C TYR A 29 -12.09 -1.05 1.70
N ILE A 30 -11.43 -0.80 2.84
CA ILE A 30 -10.72 0.46 3.10
C ILE A 30 -9.22 0.19 3.07
N ALA A 31 -8.53 0.72 2.05
CA ALA A 31 -7.08 0.60 1.94
C ALA A 31 -6.41 1.68 2.78
N ASP A 32 -5.35 1.32 3.51
CA ASP A 32 -4.61 2.30 4.31
C ASP A 32 -4.04 3.41 3.44
N PHE A 33 -3.33 3.04 2.38
CA PHE A 33 -2.80 3.98 1.40
C PHE A 33 -2.97 3.42 0.00
N TYR A 34 -3.26 4.28 -0.97
CA TYR A 34 -3.52 3.89 -2.34
C TYR A 34 -2.84 4.87 -3.30
N CYS A 35 -2.11 4.32 -4.27
CA CYS A 35 -1.51 5.10 -5.36
C CYS A 35 -2.07 4.60 -6.68
N HIS A 36 -2.89 5.43 -7.32
CA HIS A 36 -3.54 5.05 -8.57
C HIS A 36 -2.52 4.85 -9.69
N ARG A 37 -1.56 5.75 -9.82
CA ARG A 37 -0.58 5.68 -10.92
C ARG A 37 0.30 4.46 -10.85
N ALA A 38 0.68 4.04 -9.65
CA ALA A 38 1.52 2.85 -9.47
C ALA A 38 0.69 1.57 -9.30
N ARG A 39 -0.63 1.67 -9.29
CA ARG A 39 -1.52 0.53 -9.08
C ARG A 39 -1.15 -0.19 -7.78
N LEU A 40 -0.99 0.55 -6.72
CA LEU A 40 -0.38 0.08 -5.49
C LEU A 40 -1.25 0.39 -4.28
N ILE A 41 -1.43 -0.61 -3.43
CA ILE A 41 -2.01 -0.46 -2.11
C ILE A 41 -0.90 -0.74 -1.09
N ILE A 42 -0.79 0.11 -0.06
CA ILE A 42 0.10 -0.14 1.07
C ILE A 42 -0.77 -0.40 2.29
N GLU A 43 -0.54 -1.52 2.95
CA GLU A 43 -1.21 -1.91 4.19
C GLU A 43 -0.18 -2.03 5.29
N LEU A 44 -0.43 -1.36 6.42
CA LEU A 44 0.44 -1.48 7.59
C LEU A 44 -0.14 -2.55 8.50
N ASP A 45 0.64 -3.57 8.76
CA ASP A 45 0.20 -4.74 9.53
C ASP A 45 0.68 -4.67 10.97
N GLY A 46 -0.29 -4.72 11.90
CA GLY A 46 0.01 -4.99 13.30
C GLY A 46 -0.01 -6.49 13.58
N SER A 47 -0.18 -6.84 14.84
CA SER A 47 -0.20 -8.26 15.27
C SER A 47 -1.54 -8.95 15.02
N GLN A 48 -2.50 -8.27 14.42
CA GLN A 48 -3.88 -8.76 14.29
C GLN A 48 -4.15 -9.62 13.07
N HIS A 49 -3.22 -9.74 12.15
CA HIS A 49 -3.49 -10.46 10.90
C HIS A 49 -3.62 -11.97 11.07
N TYR A 50 -3.28 -12.52 12.25
CA TYR A 50 -3.49 -13.92 12.54
C TYR A 50 -4.86 -14.23 13.16
N THR A 51 -5.68 -13.21 13.40
CA THR A 51 -7.04 -13.39 13.91
C THR A 51 -7.99 -13.72 12.76
N LYS A 52 -9.19 -14.21 13.10
CA LYS A 52 -10.23 -14.47 12.10
C LYS A 52 -10.54 -13.21 11.29
N ASP A 53 -10.66 -12.08 11.97
CA ASP A 53 -10.96 -10.81 11.28
C ASP A 53 -9.84 -10.39 10.36
N GLY A 54 -8.60 -10.58 10.78
CA GLY A 54 -7.44 -10.29 9.93
C GLY A 54 -7.38 -11.18 8.71
N LEU A 55 -7.65 -12.48 8.87
CA LEU A 55 -7.65 -13.42 7.74
C LEU A 55 -8.76 -13.11 6.75
N LEU A 56 -9.93 -12.74 7.24
CA LEU A 56 -11.04 -12.36 6.38
C LEU A 56 -10.72 -11.09 5.61
N LYS A 57 -10.14 -10.10 6.28
CA LYS A 57 -9.69 -8.87 5.64
C LYS A 57 -8.69 -9.15 4.54
N ASP A 58 -7.74 -10.04 4.78
CA ASP A 58 -6.75 -10.44 3.78
C ASP A 58 -7.39 -11.09 2.57
N LYS A 59 -8.37 -11.94 2.79
CA LYS A 59 -9.08 -12.60 1.70
C LYS A 59 -9.84 -11.60 0.83
N ILE A 60 -10.54 -10.67 1.45
CA ILE A 60 -11.28 -9.63 0.73
C ILE A 60 -10.31 -8.77 -0.08
N LEU A 61 -9.19 -8.38 0.54
CA LEU A 61 -8.18 -7.58 -0.14
C LEU A 61 -7.62 -8.30 -1.36
N THR A 62 -7.30 -9.59 -1.20
CA THR A 62 -6.76 -10.39 -2.32
C THR A 62 -7.75 -10.44 -3.48
N GLU A 63 -9.01 -10.69 -3.20
CA GLU A 63 -10.05 -10.74 -4.23
C GLU A 63 -10.16 -9.42 -4.98
N HIS A 64 -10.16 -8.30 -4.27
CA HIS A 64 -10.27 -6.97 -4.89
C HIS A 64 -9.04 -6.62 -5.73
N THR A 65 -7.85 -6.97 -5.24
CA THR A 65 -6.62 -6.63 -5.95
C THR A 65 -6.45 -7.45 -7.22
N GLU A 66 -6.83 -8.71 -7.19
CA GLU A 66 -6.78 -9.56 -8.38
C GLU A 66 -7.69 -9.03 -9.48
N LYS A 67 -8.89 -8.60 -9.12
CA LYS A 67 -9.85 -8.04 -10.07
C LYS A 67 -9.37 -6.75 -10.71
N ARG A 68 -8.60 -5.95 -10.00
CA ARG A 68 -8.26 -4.59 -10.42
C ARG A 68 -6.83 -4.43 -10.87
N ASP A 69 -6.09 -5.52 -10.91
CA ASP A 69 -4.66 -5.48 -11.27
C ASP A 69 -3.89 -4.52 -10.36
N LEU A 70 -4.10 -4.66 -9.06
CA LEU A 70 -3.41 -3.88 -8.05
C LEU A 70 -2.39 -4.75 -7.31
N THR A 71 -1.29 -4.13 -6.91
CA THR A 71 -0.30 -4.78 -6.05
C THR A 71 -0.48 -4.30 -4.62
N VAL A 72 -0.34 -5.21 -3.67
CA VAL A 72 -0.42 -4.87 -2.24
C VAL A 72 0.94 -5.06 -1.61
N LEU A 73 1.46 -4.01 -1.00
CA LEU A 73 2.65 -4.08 -0.16
C LEU A 73 2.21 -4.10 1.29
N ARG A 74 2.52 -5.18 1.98
CA ARG A 74 2.23 -5.31 3.41
C ARG A 74 3.49 -4.99 4.18
N ILE A 75 3.41 -3.98 5.03
CA ILE A 75 4.56 -3.49 5.78
C ILE A 75 4.27 -3.65 7.27
N PRO A 76 5.04 -4.47 7.99
CA PRO A 76 4.84 -4.59 9.43
C PRO A 76 5.07 -3.26 10.14
N ASN A 77 4.25 -2.97 11.15
CA ASN A 77 4.42 -1.75 11.94
C ASN A 77 5.82 -1.63 12.52
N GLY A 78 6.44 -2.75 12.90
CA GLY A 78 7.80 -2.73 13.41
C GLY A 78 8.81 -2.17 12.44
N GLU A 79 8.63 -2.41 11.14
CA GLU A 79 9.51 -1.85 10.13
C GLU A 79 9.37 -0.32 10.05
N ILE A 80 8.15 0.19 10.19
CA ILE A 80 7.93 1.63 10.25
C ILE A 80 8.66 2.23 11.44
N ASN A 81 8.63 1.54 12.59
CA ASN A 81 9.24 2.06 13.82
C ASN A 81 10.76 1.93 13.84
N HIS A 82 11.32 0.91 13.20
CA HIS A 82 12.75 0.59 13.33
C HIS A 82 13.55 0.73 12.04
N ASN A 83 12.90 0.82 10.89
CA ASN A 83 13.59 0.88 9.59
C ASN A 83 12.85 1.80 8.62
N PHE A 84 12.43 2.94 9.11
CA PHE A 84 11.59 3.85 8.33
C PHE A 84 12.25 4.27 7.02
N GLU A 85 13.53 4.64 7.08
CA GLU A 85 14.25 5.07 5.88
C GLU A 85 14.32 3.96 4.83
N GLY A 86 14.57 2.73 5.26
CA GLY A 86 14.58 1.58 4.35
C GLY A 86 13.22 1.34 3.72
N ILE A 87 12.15 1.51 4.49
CA ILE A 87 10.80 1.37 3.97
C ILE A 87 10.48 2.45 2.94
N CYS A 88 10.87 3.69 3.21
CA CYS A 88 10.68 4.78 2.24
C CYS A 88 11.38 4.50 0.93
N ARG A 89 12.60 4.00 0.97
CA ARG A 89 13.35 3.61 -0.23
C ARG A 89 12.68 2.46 -0.96
N PHE A 90 12.17 1.50 -0.22
CA PHE A 90 11.47 0.35 -0.80
C PHE A 90 10.21 0.80 -1.55
N ILE A 91 9.40 1.66 -0.94
CA ILE A 91 8.20 2.19 -1.58
C ILE A 91 8.57 3.00 -2.82
N ASP A 92 9.55 3.89 -2.70
CA ASP A 92 10.01 4.71 -3.83
C ASP A 92 10.49 3.85 -4.99
N GLY A 93 11.27 2.83 -4.70
CA GLY A 93 11.76 1.90 -5.72
C GLY A 93 10.63 1.16 -6.42
N PHE A 94 9.63 0.72 -5.65
CA PHE A 94 8.47 0.05 -6.23
C PHE A 94 7.68 0.98 -7.14
N VAL A 95 7.42 2.20 -6.70
CA VAL A 95 6.67 3.18 -7.50
C VAL A 95 7.41 3.49 -8.79
N LYS A 96 8.71 3.74 -8.72
CA LYS A 96 9.51 4.03 -9.91
C LYS A 96 9.51 2.89 -10.90
N GLU A 97 9.64 1.67 -10.42
CA GLU A 97 9.60 0.49 -11.27
C GLU A 97 8.24 0.33 -11.94
N SER A 98 7.16 0.56 -11.20
CA SER A 98 5.81 0.48 -11.73
C SER A 98 5.55 1.50 -12.83
N LEU A 99 6.09 2.71 -12.67
CA LEU A 99 5.90 3.77 -13.65
C LEU A 99 6.76 3.58 -14.91
N ARG A 100 7.79 2.76 -14.85
CA ARG A 100 8.60 2.43 -16.02
C ARG A 100 7.93 1.43 -16.95
N GLN A 101 7.07 0.59 -16.41
CA GLN A 101 6.44 -0.46 -17.19
C GLN A 101 5.36 0.13 -18.08
N PRO A 102 5.28 -0.26 -19.34
CA PRO A 102 4.19 0.20 -20.20
C PRO A 102 2.87 -0.39 -19.70
N PRO A 103 1.75 0.32 -19.93
CA PRO A 103 0.45 -0.26 -19.62
C PRO A 103 0.24 -1.59 -20.33
N ALA A 104 -0.52 -2.48 -19.74
CA ALA A 104 -0.72 -3.83 -20.28
C ALA A 104 -1.35 -3.82 -21.67
N ASP A 105 -2.13 -2.81 -21.98
CA ASP A 105 -2.81 -2.67 -23.26
C ASP A 105 -1.95 -2.08 -24.36
N THR A 106 -0.71 -1.71 -24.09
CA THR A 106 0.20 -1.20 -25.10
C THR A 106 1.20 -2.25 -25.57
N SER A 107 1.03 -3.46 -25.16
CA SER A 107 1.92 -4.56 -25.51
C SER A 107 1.77 -5.03 -26.95
N LEU A 108 1.08 -4.29 -27.73
CA LEU A 108 0.93 -4.55 -29.15
C LEU A 108 2.07 -3.87 -29.95
#